data_e79fc7c63c3e4e580ada69d4f4a35480
#
_entry.id   e79fc7c63c3e4e580ada69d4f4a35480
#
_cell.length_a   1.000
_cell.length_b   1.000
_cell.length_c   1.000
_cell.angle_alpha   90.00
_cell.angle_beta   90.00
_cell.angle_gamma   90.00
#
_symmetry.space_group_name_H-M   'P 1'
#
loop_
_entity.id
_entity.type
_entity.pdbx_description
1 polymer ?
#
loop_
_entity_poly.entity_id
_entity_poly.type
_entity_poly.pdbx_seq_one_letter_code
_entity_poly.pdbx_strand_id
1 'polypeptide(L)'
;MSAKHRKPVLVVGLGRFGGAVAHTLERMGHEVLGADTDARLVHQFAGQLTKTVEADCTDMTTLERLGVGDFEAAVVAIGTDIEASVLTVLALSDLGLTNIWAKATNDKHARILERTGAQHVVFPEQRMGERVA
;
A
#
# COMPACT_ATOMS: atom_id res chain seq x y z
N MET A 1 -21.17 -12.87 -8.34
CA MET A 1 -21.22 -13.58 -7.06
C MET A 1 -19.87 -13.63 -6.37
N SER A 2 -18.84 -14.06 -7.07
CA SER A 2 -17.52 -14.11 -6.47
C SER A 2 -17.03 -12.75 -5.98
N ALA A 3 -17.43 -11.68 -6.66
CA ALA A 3 -17.03 -10.32 -6.27
C ALA A 3 -17.51 -9.96 -4.86
N LYS A 4 -18.62 -10.52 -4.43
CA LYS A 4 -19.15 -10.25 -3.09
C LYS A 4 -18.26 -10.79 -2.00
N HIS A 5 -17.47 -11.79 -2.33
CA HIS A 5 -16.64 -12.48 -1.34
C HIS A 5 -15.17 -12.13 -1.46
N ARG A 6 -14.86 -11.22 -2.36
CA ARG A 6 -13.48 -10.74 -2.48
C ARG A 6 -13.11 -9.92 -1.26
N LYS A 7 -11.95 -10.22 -0.73
CA LYS A 7 -11.41 -9.43 0.36
C LYS A 7 -10.81 -8.15 -0.22
N PRO A 8 -10.86 -7.06 0.52
CA PRO A 8 -10.32 -5.80 0.02
C PRO A 8 -8.80 -5.80 -0.05
N VAL A 9 -8.29 -4.81 -0.79
CA VAL A 9 -6.87 -4.55 -0.91
C VAL A 9 -6.59 -3.20 -0.25
N LEU A 10 -5.54 -3.15 0.56
CA LEU A 10 -5.09 -1.92 1.19
C LEU A 10 -4.02 -1.26 0.31
N VAL A 11 -4.14 0.03 0.08
CA VAL A 11 -3.05 0.80 -0.55
C VAL A 11 -2.65 1.90 0.43
N VAL A 12 -1.42 1.83 0.92
CA VAL A 12 -0.87 2.81 1.85
C VAL A 12 0.00 3.78 1.08
N GLY A 13 -0.39 5.04 1.09
CA GLY A 13 0.28 6.08 0.32
C GLY A 13 -0.46 6.34 -0.98
N LEU A 14 -1.09 7.50 -1.06
CA LEU A 14 -1.93 7.88 -2.21
C LEU A 14 -1.26 8.97 -3.06
N GLY A 15 0.06 8.97 -3.08
CA GLY A 15 0.80 9.83 -3.97
C GLY A 15 0.74 9.33 -5.40
N ARG A 16 1.71 9.74 -6.21
CA ARG A 16 1.66 9.44 -7.64
C ARG A 16 1.58 7.95 -7.94
N PHE A 17 2.45 7.16 -7.35
CA PHE A 17 2.46 5.73 -7.61
C PHE A 17 1.28 5.03 -6.92
N GLY A 18 1.13 5.25 -5.62
CA GLY A 18 0.08 4.58 -4.85
C GLY A 18 -1.31 4.95 -5.34
N GLY A 19 -1.52 6.22 -5.68
CA GLY A 19 -2.80 6.66 -6.21
C GLY A 19 -3.15 6.00 -7.53
N ALA A 20 -2.16 5.87 -8.42
CA ALA A 20 -2.37 5.21 -9.71
C ALA A 20 -2.68 3.72 -9.51
N VAL A 21 -1.96 3.06 -8.62
CA VAL A 21 -2.21 1.65 -8.31
C VAL A 21 -3.61 1.47 -7.73
N ALA A 22 -3.98 2.30 -6.76
CA ALA A 22 -5.29 2.22 -6.12
C ALA A 22 -6.41 2.39 -7.14
N HIS A 23 -6.30 3.40 -7.99
CA HIS A 23 -7.30 3.68 -9.01
C HIS A 23 -7.43 2.52 -9.99
N THR A 24 -6.30 1.97 -10.43
CA THR A 24 -6.30 0.84 -11.37
C THR A 24 -6.94 -0.39 -10.75
N LEU A 25 -6.61 -0.70 -9.49
CA LEU A 25 -7.21 -1.86 -8.82
C LEU A 25 -8.72 -1.70 -8.68
N GLU A 26 -9.17 -0.49 -8.35
CA GLU A 26 -10.61 -0.22 -8.24
C GLU A 26 -11.30 -0.44 -9.57
N ARG A 27 -10.69 0.05 -10.66
CA ARG A 27 -11.25 -0.12 -12.01
C ARG A 27 -11.27 -1.59 -12.43
N MET A 28 -10.38 -2.40 -11.91
CA MET A 28 -10.35 -3.83 -12.19
C MET A 28 -11.34 -4.63 -11.36
N GLY A 29 -12.09 -3.95 -10.49
CA GLY A 29 -13.12 -4.61 -9.70
C GLY A 29 -12.73 -4.98 -8.28
N HIS A 30 -11.54 -4.59 -7.85
CA HIS A 30 -11.13 -4.81 -6.46
C HIS A 30 -11.69 -3.73 -5.57
N GLU A 31 -12.07 -4.09 -4.35
CA GLU A 31 -12.42 -3.10 -3.36
C GLU A 31 -11.14 -2.59 -2.73
N VAL A 32 -10.91 -1.30 -2.82
CA VAL A 32 -9.66 -0.70 -2.33
C VAL A 32 -9.94 0.21 -1.14
N LEU A 33 -9.18 -0.02 -0.06
CA LEU A 33 -9.09 0.95 1.03
C LEU A 33 -7.79 1.71 0.83
N GLY A 34 -7.88 3.00 0.52
CA GLY A 34 -6.71 3.86 0.37
C GLY A 34 -6.45 4.60 1.67
N ALA A 35 -5.23 4.56 2.15
CA ALA A 35 -4.85 5.23 3.40
C ALA A 35 -3.65 6.13 3.18
N ASP A 36 -3.69 7.31 3.80
CA ASP A 36 -2.56 8.24 3.75
C ASP A 36 -2.64 9.13 4.99
N THR A 37 -1.50 9.62 5.43
CA THR A 37 -1.48 10.59 6.53
C THR A 37 -1.80 12.00 6.07
N ASP A 38 -1.75 12.25 4.76
CA ASP A 38 -2.04 13.55 4.18
C ASP A 38 -3.54 13.66 3.87
N ALA A 39 -4.24 14.48 4.64
CA ALA A 39 -5.68 14.66 4.49
C ALA A 39 -6.07 15.14 3.09
N ARG A 40 -5.20 15.90 2.42
CA ARG A 40 -5.52 16.39 1.08
C ARG A 40 -5.58 15.26 0.07
N LEU A 41 -4.66 14.30 0.19
CA LEU A 41 -4.66 13.14 -0.70
C LEU A 41 -5.86 12.25 -0.42
N VAL A 42 -6.20 12.06 0.86
CA VAL A 42 -7.37 11.28 1.22
C VAL A 42 -8.63 11.90 0.61
N HIS A 43 -8.75 13.22 0.72
CA HIS A 43 -9.88 13.93 0.16
C HIS A 43 -9.94 13.82 -1.37
N GLN A 44 -8.77 13.93 -2.00
CA GLN A 44 -8.66 13.85 -3.46
C GLN A 44 -9.20 12.52 -4.00
N PHE A 45 -8.96 11.43 -3.29
CA PHE A 45 -9.39 10.11 -3.74
C PHE A 45 -10.75 9.69 -3.20
N ALA A 46 -11.37 10.51 -2.35
CA ALA A 46 -12.69 10.21 -1.83
C ALA A 46 -13.67 10.10 -2.98
N GLY A 47 -14.46 9.03 -3.00
CA GLY A 47 -15.42 8.80 -4.07
C GLY A 47 -14.83 8.08 -5.28
N GLN A 48 -13.51 7.94 -5.36
CA GLN A 48 -12.86 7.22 -6.46
C GLN A 48 -12.48 5.80 -6.05
N LEU A 49 -12.32 5.57 -4.76
CA LEU A 49 -12.00 4.26 -4.21
C LEU A 49 -13.17 3.79 -3.36
N THR A 50 -13.21 2.51 -3.07
CA THR A 50 -14.27 1.97 -2.21
C THR A 50 -14.29 2.71 -0.87
N LYS A 51 -13.10 2.96 -0.32
CA LYS A 51 -13.00 3.71 0.93
C LYS A 51 -11.64 4.40 1.01
N THR A 52 -11.62 5.58 1.62
CA THR A 52 -10.36 6.28 1.90
C THR A 52 -10.33 6.68 3.37
N VAL A 53 -9.15 6.73 3.94
CA VAL A 53 -9.00 7.06 5.36
C VAL A 53 -7.68 7.79 5.59
N GLU A 54 -7.74 8.80 6.46
CA GLU A 54 -6.54 9.45 6.94
C GLU A 54 -6.04 8.64 8.13
N ALA A 55 -4.88 8.01 7.99
CA ALA A 55 -4.41 7.08 9.01
C ALA A 55 -2.91 6.90 8.92
N ASP A 56 -2.31 6.60 10.06
CA ASP A 56 -0.90 6.24 10.17
C ASP A 56 -0.80 4.73 10.23
N CYS A 57 -0.43 4.12 9.11
CA CYS A 57 -0.38 2.67 8.99
C CYS A 57 0.91 2.05 9.55
N THR A 58 1.78 2.86 10.16
CA THR A 58 2.89 2.30 10.93
C THR A 58 2.41 1.79 12.29
N ASP A 59 1.19 2.14 12.66
CA ASP A 59 0.62 1.80 13.96
C ASP A 59 -0.25 0.55 13.83
N MET A 60 0.18 -0.52 14.50
CA MET A 60 -0.52 -1.80 14.50
C MET A 60 -1.99 -1.65 14.94
N THR A 61 -2.24 -0.85 15.96
CA THR A 61 -3.60 -0.65 16.47
C THR A 61 -4.49 -0.04 15.39
N THR A 62 -3.97 0.91 14.63
CA THR A 62 -4.70 1.52 13.53
C THR A 62 -5.08 0.48 12.49
N LEU A 63 -4.12 -0.37 12.10
CA LEU A 63 -4.38 -1.42 11.12
C LEU A 63 -5.42 -2.41 11.61
N GLU A 64 -5.36 -2.77 12.89
CA GLU A 64 -6.34 -3.67 13.47
C GLU A 64 -7.75 -3.07 13.43
N ARG A 65 -7.86 -1.79 13.75
CA ARG A 65 -9.16 -1.10 13.73
C ARG A 65 -9.74 -1.03 12.32
N LEU A 66 -8.87 -0.96 11.32
CA LEU A 66 -9.31 -0.93 9.92
C LEU A 66 -9.66 -2.31 9.39
N GLY A 67 -9.43 -3.35 10.18
CA GLY A 67 -9.76 -4.72 9.77
C GLY A 67 -8.79 -5.28 8.75
N VAL A 68 -7.59 -4.75 8.67
CA VAL A 68 -6.64 -5.09 7.62
C VAL A 68 -6.18 -6.53 7.69
N GLY A 69 -6.25 -7.15 8.87
CA GLY A 69 -5.86 -8.55 9.01
C GLY A 69 -6.63 -9.51 8.10
N ASP A 70 -7.84 -9.12 7.70
CA ASP A 70 -8.68 -9.93 6.81
C ASP A 70 -8.58 -9.54 5.34
N PHE A 71 -7.68 -8.62 5.01
CA PHE A 71 -7.54 -8.15 3.63
C PHE A 71 -6.78 -9.18 2.78
N GLU A 72 -7.02 -9.12 1.48
CA GLU A 72 -6.38 -10.04 0.53
C GLU A 72 -4.90 -9.67 0.32
N ALA A 73 -4.60 -8.39 0.26
CA ALA A 73 -3.27 -7.91 -0.08
C ALA A 73 -3.10 -6.48 0.40
N ALA A 74 -1.85 -6.04 0.44
CA ALA A 74 -1.53 -4.65 0.72
C ALA A 74 -0.43 -4.18 -0.21
N VAL A 75 -0.52 -2.92 -0.61
CA VAL A 75 0.51 -2.24 -1.40
C VAL A 75 1.01 -1.07 -0.56
N VAL A 76 2.29 -1.11 -0.19
CA VAL A 76 2.91 -0.04 0.59
C VAL A 76 3.67 0.86 -0.38
N ALA A 77 3.07 2.00 -0.68
CA ALA A 77 3.55 2.92 -1.70
C ALA A 77 4.01 4.25 -1.10
N ILE A 78 4.63 4.19 0.06
CA ILE A 78 5.13 5.37 0.75
C ILE A 78 6.37 5.87 -0.01
N GLY A 79 6.36 7.17 -0.33
CA GLY A 79 7.34 7.74 -1.24
C GLY A 79 8.75 7.79 -0.71
N THR A 80 9.02 8.76 0.17
CA THR A 80 10.41 9.05 0.58
C THR A 80 10.72 8.65 2.01
N ASP A 81 9.72 8.35 2.81
CA ASP A 81 9.93 8.01 4.23
C ASP A 81 10.21 6.52 4.36
N ILE A 82 11.49 6.16 4.30
CA ILE A 82 11.93 4.76 4.35
C ILE A 82 11.51 4.12 5.67
N GLU A 83 11.67 4.83 6.77
CA GLU A 83 11.29 4.31 8.07
C GLU A 83 9.81 3.95 8.13
N ALA A 84 8.96 4.88 7.66
CA ALA A 84 7.52 4.63 7.66
C ALA A 84 7.15 3.44 6.77
N SER A 85 7.81 3.30 5.63
CA SER A 85 7.51 2.18 4.73
C SER A 85 7.88 0.84 5.37
N VAL A 86 9.04 0.78 6.00
CA VAL A 86 9.50 -0.46 6.66
C VAL A 86 8.60 -0.81 7.84
N LEU A 87 8.26 0.18 8.67
CA LEU A 87 7.39 -0.06 9.81
C LEU A 87 6.00 -0.51 9.40
N THR A 88 5.50 0.04 8.29
CA THR A 88 4.19 -0.36 7.76
C THR A 88 4.22 -1.82 7.31
N VAL A 89 5.26 -2.21 6.55
CA VAL A 89 5.40 -3.59 6.11
C VAL A 89 5.51 -4.53 7.31
N LEU A 90 6.30 -4.15 8.29
CA LEU A 90 6.46 -4.97 9.49
C LEU A 90 5.13 -5.16 10.21
N ALA A 91 4.36 -4.09 10.38
CA ALA A 91 3.07 -4.18 11.06
C ALA A 91 2.10 -5.06 10.28
N LEU A 92 2.06 -4.93 8.95
CA LEU A 92 1.21 -5.77 8.11
C LEU A 92 1.61 -7.23 8.21
N SER A 93 2.91 -7.51 8.20
CA SER A 93 3.41 -8.86 8.33
C SER A 93 3.06 -9.45 9.69
N ASP A 94 3.16 -8.66 10.74
CA ASP A 94 2.82 -9.10 12.10
C ASP A 94 1.32 -9.41 12.22
N LEU A 95 0.49 -8.75 11.41
CA LEU A 95 -0.95 -9.04 11.39
C LEU A 95 -1.27 -10.30 10.60
N GLY A 96 -0.29 -10.88 9.95
CA GLY A 96 -0.48 -12.13 9.22
C GLY A 96 -0.75 -11.98 7.73
N LEU A 97 -0.66 -10.78 7.17
CA LEU A 97 -0.77 -10.63 5.72
C LEU A 97 0.41 -11.31 5.04
N THR A 98 0.12 -12.07 4.00
CA THR A 98 1.14 -12.81 3.26
C THR A 98 1.30 -12.34 1.82
N ASN A 99 0.54 -11.34 1.40
CA ASN A 99 0.64 -10.79 0.04
C ASN A 99 0.88 -9.28 0.15
N ILE A 100 2.11 -8.93 0.45
CA ILE A 100 2.50 -7.54 0.68
C ILE A 100 3.45 -7.09 -0.43
N TRP A 101 3.04 -6.04 -1.14
CA TRP A 101 3.82 -5.39 -2.17
C TRP A 101 4.36 -4.08 -1.61
N ALA A 102 5.59 -3.76 -1.91
CA ALA A 102 6.18 -2.53 -1.40
C ALA A 102 7.02 -1.85 -2.46
N LYS A 103 6.94 -0.52 -2.49
CA LYS A 103 7.76 0.30 -3.36
C LYS A 103 9.10 0.56 -2.68
N ALA A 104 10.19 0.34 -3.39
CA ALA A 104 11.52 0.62 -2.88
C ALA A 104 12.16 1.77 -3.66
N THR A 105 13.00 2.53 -2.99
CA THR A 105 13.73 3.64 -3.60
C THR A 105 15.13 3.24 -4.04
N ASN A 106 15.68 2.19 -3.44
CA ASN A 106 17.01 1.69 -3.80
C ASN A 106 17.15 0.25 -3.31
N ASP A 107 18.29 -0.37 -3.64
CA ASP A 107 18.51 -1.78 -3.31
C ASP A 107 18.56 -2.06 -1.81
N LYS A 108 19.12 -1.15 -1.04
CA LYS A 108 19.17 -1.33 0.41
C LYS A 108 17.77 -1.30 1.01
N HIS A 109 16.95 -0.35 0.56
CA HIS A 109 15.56 -0.26 0.99
C HIS A 109 14.80 -1.55 0.63
N ALA A 110 15.00 -2.03 -0.60
CA ALA A 110 14.34 -3.24 -1.05
C ALA A 110 14.70 -4.44 -0.16
N ARG A 111 15.97 -4.56 0.20
CA ARG A 111 16.43 -5.66 1.03
C ARG A 111 15.78 -5.63 2.40
N ILE A 112 15.66 -4.44 2.98
CA ILE A 112 15.01 -4.29 4.28
C ILE A 112 13.52 -4.66 4.17
N LEU A 113 12.86 -4.20 3.12
CA LEU A 113 11.45 -4.50 2.92
C LEU A 113 11.22 -6.01 2.81
N GLU A 114 12.06 -6.70 2.05
CA GLU A 114 11.95 -8.15 1.91
C GLU A 114 12.15 -8.85 3.25
N ARG A 115 13.12 -8.41 4.02
CA ARG A 115 13.42 -9.01 5.32
C ARG A 115 12.34 -8.75 6.36
N THR A 116 11.59 -7.67 6.20
CA THR A 116 10.52 -7.33 7.15
C THR A 116 9.17 -7.91 6.76
N GLY A 117 9.05 -8.50 5.58
CA GLY A 117 7.83 -9.22 5.24
C GLY A 117 7.20 -8.94 3.89
N ALA A 118 7.80 -8.08 3.05
CA ALA A 118 7.26 -7.84 1.71
C ALA A 118 7.64 -9.01 0.79
N GLN A 119 6.66 -9.63 0.20
CA GLN A 119 6.87 -10.71 -0.76
C GLN A 119 7.27 -10.18 -2.13
N HIS A 120 6.82 -8.96 -2.45
CA HIS A 120 7.05 -8.34 -3.75
C HIS A 120 7.55 -6.92 -3.56
N VAL A 121 8.70 -6.62 -4.15
CA VAL A 121 9.27 -5.26 -4.09
C VAL A 121 9.40 -4.73 -5.50
N VAL A 122 8.96 -3.50 -5.71
CA VAL A 122 8.99 -2.85 -7.03
C VAL A 122 9.78 -1.55 -6.99
N PHE A 123 10.33 -1.16 -8.13
CA PHE A 123 11.15 0.04 -8.30
C PHE A 123 10.58 0.88 -9.45
N PRO A 124 9.43 1.52 -9.26
CA PRO A 124 8.77 2.19 -10.40
C PRO A 124 9.60 3.32 -11.00
N GLU A 125 10.28 4.09 -10.16
CA GLU A 125 11.03 5.24 -10.63
C GLU A 125 12.35 4.83 -11.28
N GLN A 126 13.03 3.85 -10.70
CA GLN A 126 14.26 3.33 -11.26
C GLN A 126 14.02 2.74 -12.64
N ARG A 127 12.92 1.99 -12.79
CA ARG A 127 12.58 1.39 -14.06
C ARG A 127 12.30 2.45 -15.13
N MET A 128 11.64 3.53 -14.76
CA MET A 128 11.40 4.63 -15.67
C MET A 128 12.71 5.29 -16.10
N GLY A 129 13.64 5.46 -15.17
CA GLY A 129 14.95 6.01 -15.48
C GLY A 129 15.72 5.15 -16.46
N GLU A 130 15.67 3.85 -16.28
CA GLU A 130 16.32 2.91 -17.20
C GLU A 130 15.79 3.04 -18.62
N ARG A 131 14.49 3.24 -18.76
CA ARG A 131 13.89 3.40 -20.09
C ARG A 131 14.35 4.66 -20.78
N VAL A 132 14.51 5.72 -20.01
CA VAL A 132 14.94 7.00 -20.56
C VAL A 132 16.41 6.95 -20.94
N ALA A 133 17.19 6.29 -20.15
CA ALA A 133 18.61 6.16 -20.40
C ALA A 133 18.88 5.23 -21.57
#